data_edad49c486e2f3b7be0aa3cf872fead1
#
_entry.id   edad49c486e2f3b7be0aa3cf872fead1
#
_cell.length_a   1.000
_cell.length_b   1.000
_cell.length_c   1.000
_cell.angle_alpha   90.00
_cell.angle_beta   90.00
_cell.angle_gamma   90.00
#
_symmetry.space_group_name_H-M   'P 1'
#
loop_
_entity.id
_entity.type
_entity.pdbx_description
1 polymer ?
#
loop_
_entity_poly.entity_id
_entity_poly.type
_entity_poly.pdbx_seq_one_letter_code
_entity_poly.pdbx_strand_id
1 'polypeptide(L)'
;MTKQVIAITREIEDESTGATASHHVIEYVSIDYKFKTVTATLNGYVSKKAYDAGRNPLCAHSITVNALPEEDEVSRAWLYGKAVEQGNEQSVFSGAELVEA
;
A
#
# COMPACT_ATOMS: atom_id res chain seq x y z
N MET A 1 -7.35 2.81 -23.08
CA MET A 1 -6.79 3.57 -21.94
C MET A 1 -6.06 2.64 -21.01
N THR A 2 -4.93 3.08 -20.50
CA THR A 2 -4.13 2.27 -19.59
C THR A 2 -4.69 2.39 -18.17
N LYS A 3 -5.00 1.26 -17.55
CA LYS A 3 -5.42 1.24 -16.16
C LYS A 3 -4.21 1.40 -15.26
N GLN A 4 -4.36 2.13 -14.18
CA GLN A 4 -3.32 2.31 -13.18
C GLN A 4 -3.76 1.70 -11.87
N VAL A 5 -2.81 1.11 -11.14
CA VAL A 5 -3.06 0.61 -9.80
C VAL A 5 -3.14 1.81 -8.86
N ILE A 6 -4.25 1.96 -8.16
CA ILE A 6 -4.52 3.11 -7.29
C ILE A 6 -4.59 2.74 -5.81
N ALA A 7 -4.75 1.46 -5.49
CA ALA A 7 -4.92 1.01 -4.11
C ALA A 7 -4.80 -0.52 -4.02
N ILE A 8 -4.86 -1.01 -2.80
CA ILE A 8 -4.93 -2.44 -2.49
C ILE A 8 -6.22 -2.67 -1.73
N THR A 9 -6.96 -3.72 -2.09
CA THR A 9 -8.13 -4.13 -1.33
C THR A 9 -7.80 -5.36 -0.48
N ARG A 10 -7.98 -5.23 0.82
CA ARG A 10 -7.84 -6.33 1.79
C ARG A 10 -8.50 -5.92 3.09
N GLU A 11 -9.31 -6.79 3.65
CA GLU A 11 -9.94 -6.52 4.94
C GLU A 11 -8.93 -6.73 6.07
N ILE A 12 -8.61 -5.63 6.77
CA ILE A 12 -7.69 -5.66 7.92
C ILE A 12 -8.40 -4.98 9.08
N GLU A 13 -8.61 -5.72 10.16
CA GLU A 13 -9.24 -5.18 11.35
C GLU A 13 -8.24 -4.33 12.14
N ASP A 14 -8.67 -3.13 12.50
CA ASP A 14 -7.90 -2.25 13.38
C ASP A 14 -8.18 -2.66 14.83
N GLU A 15 -7.16 -3.16 15.52
CA GLU A 15 -7.30 -3.67 16.88
C GLU A 15 -7.76 -2.62 17.88
N SER A 16 -7.43 -1.35 17.66
CA SER A 16 -7.79 -0.30 18.63
C SER A 16 -9.25 0.11 18.55
N THR A 17 -9.89 -0.01 17.40
CA THR A 17 -11.28 0.41 17.20
C THR A 17 -12.21 -0.75 16.88
N GLY A 18 -11.65 -1.90 16.46
CA GLY A 18 -12.44 -3.04 16.01
C GLY A 18 -13.05 -2.86 14.63
N ALA A 19 -12.82 -1.72 13.99
CA ALA A 19 -13.33 -1.47 12.65
C ALA A 19 -12.42 -2.10 11.60
N THR A 20 -12.96 -2.43 10.44
CA THR A 20 -12.22 -3.06 9.35
C THR A 20 -11.92 -2.07 8.25
N ALA A 21 -10.63 -1.94 7.88
CA ALA A 21 -10.21 -1.17 6.74
C ALA A 21 -10.10 -2.11 5.53
N SER A 22 -10.64 -1.70 4.39
CA SER A 22 -10.60 -2.53 3.18
C SER A 22 -9.93 -1.87 1.99
N HIS A 23 -9.71 -0.55 2.04
CA HIS A 23 -9.09 0.19 0.94
C HIS A 23 -7.80 0.84 1.42
N HIS A 24 -6.68 0.41 0.88
CA HIS A 24 -5.35 0.84 1.35
C HIS A 24 -4.63 1.60 0.25
N VAL A 25 -4.20 2.83 0.56
CA VAL A 25 -3.60 3.73 -0.42
C VAL A 25 -2.22 4.16 0.05
N ILE A 26 -1.24 4.09 -0.83
CA ILE A 26 0.10 4.61 -0.54
C ILE A 26 0.03 6.13 -0.55
N GLU A 27 0.28 6.74 0.62
CA GLU A 27 0.25 8.19 0.77
C GLU A 27 1.57 8.78 1.25
N TYR A 28 2.53 7.93 1.58
CA TYR A 28 3.86 8.38 2.00
C TYR A 28 4.91 7.38 1.53
N VAL A 29 6.01 7.89 0.99
CA VAL A 29 7.13 7.06 0.52
C VAL A 29 8.44 7.69 0.96
N SER A 30 9.33 6.89 1.53
CA SER A 30 10.67 7.30 1.89
C SER A 30 11.69 6.40 1.19
N ILE A 31 12.63 6.99 0.49
CA ILE A 31 13.63 6.26 -0.31
C ILE A 31 15.01 6.53 0.22
N ASP A 32 15.77 5.46 0.50
CA ASP A 32 17.17 5.54 0.87
C ASP A 32 18.01 5.00 -0.30
N TYR A 33 18.63 5.91 -1.03
CA TYR A 33 19.44 5.54 -2.20
C TYR A 33 20.78 4.90 -1.82
N LYS A 34 21.28 5.21 -0.64
CA LYS A 34 22.55 4.65 -0.18
C LYS A 34 22.45 3.16 0.12
N PHE A 35 21.40 2.79 0.83
CA PHE A 35 21.18 1.39 1.23
C PHE A 35 20.23 0.66 0.30
N LYS A 36 19.74 1.34 -0.74
CA LYS A 36 18.83 0.76 -1.74
C LYS A 36 17.58 0.17 -1.10
N THR A 37 16.96 0.95 -0.22
CA THR A 37 15.71 0.56 0.43
C THR A 37 14.65 1.61 0.20
N VAL A 38 13.38 1.17 0.21
CA VAL A 38 12.25 2.06 0.13
C VAL A 38 11.18 1.60 1.13
N THR A 39 10.61 2.57 1.85
CA THR A 39 9.52 2.32 2.79
C THR A 39 8.29 3.07 2.30
N ALA A 40 7.18 2.37 2.16
CA ALA A 40 5.91 2.96 1.76
C ALA A 40 4.91 2.78 2.89
N THR A 41 4.15 3.84 3.18
CA THR A 41 3.08 3.78 4.17
C THR A 41 1.74 3.80 3.45
N LEU A 42 0.94 2.77 3.73
CA LEU A 42 -0.40 2.62 3.18
C LEU A 42 -1.41 2.99 4.26
N ASN A 43 -2.17 4.06 4.01
CA ASN A 43 -3.26 4.44 4.91
C ASN A 43 -4.48 3.61 4.55
N GLY A 44 -5.10 2.99 5.57
CA GLY A 44 -6.26 2.14 5.39
C GLY A 44 -7.55 2.88 5.65
N TYR A 45 -8.48 2.80 4.71
CA TYR A 45 -9.80 3.42 4.79
C TYR A 45 -10.86 2.34 4.88
N VAL A 46 -12.01 2.68 5.46
CA VAL A 46 -13.12 1.73 5.58
C VAL A 46 -13.52 1.18 4.21
N SER A 47 -13.53 2.04 3.19
CA SER A 47 -13.89 1.65 1.83
C SER A 47 -13.33 2.67 0.84
N LYS A 48 -13.39 2.33 -0.46
CA LYS A 48 -13.05 3.28 -1.52
C LYS A 48 -13.97 4.50 -1.45
N LYS A 49 -15.24 4.29 -1.15
CA LYS A 49 -16.21 5.38 -1.00
C LYS A 49 -15.80 6.35 0.11
N ALA A 50 -15.32 5.81 1.24
CA ALA A 50 -14.85 6.65 2.35
C ALA A 50 -13.61 7.45 1.94
N TYR A 51 -12.69 6.83 1.22
CA TYR A 51 -11.51 7.50 0.69
C TYR A 51 -11.90 8.64 -0.27
N ASP A 52 -12.78 8.35 -1.22
CA ASP A 52 -13.24 9.35 -2.21
C ASP A 52 -14.00 10.50 -1.55
N ALA A 53 -14.65 10.25 -0.42
CA ALA A 53 -15.37 11.28 0.34
C ALA A 53 -14.47 12.12 1.25
N GLY A 54 -13.16 11.88 1.26
CA GLY A 54 -12.22 12.64 2.06
C GLY A 54 -12.22 12.27 3.54
N ARG A 55 -12.70 11.08 3.89
CA ARG A 55 -12.69 10.63 5.28
C ARG A 55 -11.27 10.37 5.76
N ASN A 56 -11.07 10.42 7.07
CA ASN A 56 -9.77 10.13 7.66
C ASN A 56 -9.46 8.63 7.57
N PRO A 57 -8.17 8.27 7.43
CA PRO A 57 -7.79 6.86 7.45
C PRO A 57 -8.05 6.25 8.82
N LEU A 58 -8.40 4.96 8.81
CA LEU A 58 -8.66 4.19 10.01
C LEU A 58 -7.36 3.70 10.65
N CYS A 59 -6.38 3.34 9.83
CA CYS A 59 -5.11 2.79 10.27
C CYS A 59 -4.03 3.05 9.22
N ALA A 60 -2.79 2.71 9.57
CA ALA A 60 -1.68 2.82 8.62
C ALA A 60 -0.77 1.60 8.78
N HIS A 61 -0.28 1.09 7.66
CA HIS A 61 0.68 0.00 7.63
C HIS A 61 1.84 0.39 6.73
N SER A 62 3.04 0.00 7.12
CA SER A 62 4.23 0.29 6.32
C SER A 62 4.82 -0.99 5.75
N ILE A 63 5.33 -0.89 4.52
CA ILE A 63 6.11 -1.96 3.91
C ILE A 63 7.51 -1.43 3.62
N THR A 64 8.51 -2.31 3.72
CA THR A 64 9.89 -1.97 3.39
C THR A 64 10.38 -2.93 2.32
N VAL A 65 10.90 -2.38 1.23
CA VAL A 65 11.47 -3.15 0.13
C VAL A 65 12.97 -2.91 0.11
N ASN A 66 13.76 -4.00 0.18
CA ASN A 66 15.23 -3.91 0.22
C ASN A 66 15.83 -3.96 -1.18
N ALA A 67 15.22 -3.23 -2.11
CA ALA A 67 15.66 -3.13 -3.50
C ALA A 67 15.06 -1.88 -4.12
N LEU A 68 15.69 -1.38 -5.19
CA LEU A 68 15.12 -0.30 -5.99
C LEU A 68 14.91 -0.82 -7.41
N PRO A 69 13.92 -0.29 -8.14
CA PRO A 69 13.73 -0.65 -9.54
C PRO A 69 14.87 -0.07 -10.40
N GLU A 70 14.90 -0.48 -11.67
CA GLU A 70 15.90 0.03 -12.60
C GLU A 70 15.84 1.56 -12.68
N GLU A 71 17.02 2.17 -12.79
CA GLU A 71 17.16 3.63 -12.84
C GLU A 71 16.60 4.36 -11.62
N ASP A 72 16.39 3.62 -10.51
CA ASP A 72 15.88 4.15 -9.26
C ASP A 72 14.50 4.82 -9.41
N GLU A 73 13.72 4.42 -10.41
CA GLU A 73 12.39 4.98 -10.66
C GLU A 73 11.31 4.28 -9.84
N VAL A 74 11.15 4.74 -8.61
CA VAL A 74 10.13 4.20 -7.72
C VAL A 74 8.77 4.80 -8.07
N SER A 75 7.82 3.96 -8.48
CA SER A 75 6.45 4.37 -8.76
C SER A 75 5.49 3.71 -7.77
N ARG A 76 4.31 4.29 -7.62
CA ARG A 76 3.29 3.68 -6.76
C ARG A 76 2.88 2.30 -7.27
N ALA A 77 2.76 2.13 -8.60
CA ALA A 77 2.41 0.83 -9.18
C ALA A 77 3.44 -0.24 -8.82
N TRP A 78 4.74 0.09 -8.89
CA TRP A 78 5.80 -0.82 -8.52
C TRP A 78 5.70 -1.20 -7.03
N LEU A 79 5.45 -0.20 -6.17
CA LEU A 79 5.31 -0.40 -4.73
C LEU A 79 4.09 -1.27 -4.39
N TYR A 80 2.96 -1.03 -5.03
CA TYR A 80 1.77 -1.86 -4.82
C TYR A 80 2.04 -3.32 -5.22
N GLY A 81 2.74 -3.52 -6.34
CA GLY A 81 3.11 -4.86 -6.77
C GLY A 81 3.99 -5.57 -5.75
N LYS A 82 4.96 -4.85 -5.16
CA LYS A 82 5.81 -5.42 -4.12
C LYS A 82 5.04 -5.70 -2.83
N ALA A 83 4.08 -4.86 -2.50
CA ALA A 83 3.29 -5.04 -1.27
C ALA A 83 2.46 -6.32 -1.32
N VAL A 84 1.92 -6.67 -2.48
CA VAL A 84 1.06 -7.85 -2.62
C VAL A 84 1.82 -9.11 -3.04
N GLU A 85 3.12 -9.03 -3.23
CA GLU A 85 3.95 -10.15 -3.65
C GLU A 85 3.82 -11.30 -2.67
N GLN A 86 3.48 -12.49 -3.18
CA GLN A 86 3.30 -13.67 -2.34
C GLN A 86 4.64 -14.14 -1.77
N GLY A 87 4.60 -14.56 -0.51
CA GLY A 87 5.81 -14.99 0.19
C GLY A 87 6.52 -13.87 0.92
N ASN A 88 6.04 -12.63 0.81
CA ASN A 88 6.59 -11.52 1.57
C ASN A 88 5.96 -11.49 2.96
N GLU A 89 6.58 -12.20 3.90
CA GLU A 89 6.06 -12.32 5.27
C GLU A 89 6.02 -11.01 6.04
N GLN A 90 6.76 -10.01 5.58
CA GLN A 90 6.79 -8.71 6.23
C GLN A 90 5.64 -7.81 5.80
N SER A 91 4.90 -8.21 4.78
CA SER A 91 3.79 -7.41 4.27
C SER A 91 2.46 -8.03 4.67
N VAL A 92 1.61 -7.23 5.34
CA VAL A 92 0.23 -7.64 5.65
C VAL A 92 -0.63 -7.70 4.39
N PHE A 93 -0.12 -7.23 3.25
CA PHE A 93 -0.81 -7.20 1.98
C PHE A 93 -0.42 -8.35 1.05
N SER A 94 0.44 -9.27 1.51
CA SER A 94 0.87 -10.40 0.69
C SER A 94 -0.34 -11.20 0.19
N GLY A 95 -0.45 -11.36 -1.12
CA GLY A 95 -1.58 -12.06 -1.73
C GLY A 95 -2.86 -11.23 -1.87
N ALA A 96 -2.86 -9.95 -1.49
CA ALA A 96 -4.02 -9.09 -1.61
C ALA A 96 -4.27 -8.71 -3.07
N GLU A 97 -5.47 -8.23 -3.36
CA GLU A 97 -5.85 -7.80 -4.71
C GLU A 97 -5.54 -6.32 -4.93
N LEU A 98 -5.15 -5.98 -6.15
CA LEU A 98 -4.91 -4.60 -6.55
C LEU A 98 -6.19 -3.98 -7.09
N VAL A 99 -6.38 -2.69 -6.79
CA VAL A 99 -7.49 -1.90 -7.32
C VAL A 99 -6.95 -1.06 -8.46
N GLU A 100 -7.57 -1.18 -9.61
CA GLU A 100 -7.19 -0.44 -10.81
C GLU A 100 -8.29 0.55 -11.22
N ALA A 101 -7.86 1.65 -11.81
CA ALA A 101 -8.79 2.65 -12.33
C ALA A 101 -8.30 3.23 -13.64
#